data_2b7ef79ea7cd115e3a1e4f4adccd3c11
#
_entry.id   2b7ef79ea7cd115e3a1e4f4adccd3c11
#
_cell.length_a   1.000
_cell.length_b   1.000
_cell.length_c   1.000
_cell.angle_alpha   90.00
_cell.angle_beta   90.00
_cell.angle_gamma   90.00
#
_symmetry.space_group_name_H-M   'P 1'
#
loop_
_entity.id
_entity.type
_entity.pdbx_description
1 polymer ?
#
loop_
_entity_poly.entity_id
_entity_poly.type
_entity_poly.pdbx_seq_one_letter_code
_entity_poly.pdbx_strand_id
1 'polypeptide(L)'
;MNSKNEISENNVTDTSSDELHEKLEEMVATVDTGVRNLRSWAGWVLTSVSLAWSLFQLWIASPFPYMLADLIPLLNSTHTRSAHLGFAIFLAFVAFPALKRSPRTKVPMQDWIFGLTGTSCALYIAVFSDQLALRPGLPITPDLIISGIGLVFLLEATRRALGLPMMCVALLFLSYVFFGEYAPDIIAWQGASFQKAMSHMWLTQEGVFGIGLGVSTGFIFLFVLFGALLEKAGAGNYFTQVAFALLGHY
;
A
#
# COMPACT_ATOMS: atom_id res chain seq x y z
N MET A 1 4.08 -48.29 -36.47
CA MET A 1 3.41 -47.03 -36.78
C MET A 1 2.64 -46.43 -35.58
N ASN A 2 2.81 -47.03 -34.36
CA ASN A 2 2.02 -46.65 -33.14
C ASN A 2 2.76 -45.77 -32.14
N SER A 3 4.07 -45.61 -32.22
CA SER A 3 4.83 -44.87 -31.14
C SER A 3 4.84 -43.34 -31.31
N LYS A 4 4.51 -42.81 -32.50
CA LYS A 4 4.44 -41.37 -32.76
C LYS A 4 3.14 -40.72 -32.29
N ASN A 5 2.04 -41.47 -32.19
CA ASN A 5 0.75 -40.93 -31.73
C ASN A 5 0.69 -40.87 -30.20
N GLU A 6 1.31 -41.78 -29.45
CA GLU A 6 1.34 -41.76 -27.97
C GLU A 6 2.17 -40.58 -27.41
N ILE A 7 3.25 -40.20 -28.12
CA ILE A 7 4.08 -39.04 -27.70
C ILE A 7 3.34 -37.70 -27.98
N SER A 8 2.48 -37.65 -29.02
CA SER A 8 1.69 -36.45 -29.32
C SER A 8 0.52 -36.28 -28.35
N GLU A 9 -0.15 -37.33 -27.93
CA GLU A 9 -1.26 -37.26 -26.95
C GLU A 9 -0.79 -36.91 -25.55
N ASN A 10 0.34 -37.48 -25.08
CA ASN A 10 0.91 -37.12 -23.78
C ASN A 10 1.38 -35.66 -23.68
N ASN A 11 1.95 -35.12 -24.75
CA ASN A 11 2.36 -33.70 -24.76
C ASN A 11 1.16 -32.72 -24.77
N VAL A 12 0.04 -33.08 -25.39
CA VAL A 12 -1.18 -32.24 -25.42
C VAL A 12 -1.91 -32.28 -24.08
N THR A 13 -1.94 -33.42 -23.40
CA THR A 13 -2.56 -33.55 -22.06
C THR A 13 -1.73 -32.87 -20.96
N ASP A 14 -0.40 -32.90 -21.04
CA ASP A 14 0.49 -32.21 -20.09
C ASP A 14 0.37 -30.68 -20.23
N THR A 15 0.36 -30.14 -21.46
CA THR A 15 0.22 -28.71 -21.69
C THR A 15 -1.14 -28.18 -21.22
N SER A 16 -2.20 -28.97 -21.34
CA SER A 16 -3.53 -28.59 -20.87
C SER A 16 -3.68 -28.64 -19.35
N SER A 17 -2.97 -29.57 -18.70
CA SER A 17 -2.94 -29.64 -17.22
C SER A 17 -2.15 -28.48 -16.61
N ASP A 18 -1.02 -28.12 -17.18
CA ASP A 18 -0.20 -27.00 -16.73
C ASP A 18 -0.92 -25.67 -16.90
N GLU A 19 -1.59 -25.43 -18.04
CA GLU A 19 -2.42 -24.25 -18.24
C GLU A 19 -3.62 -24.20 -17.29
N LEU A 20 -4.19 -25.33 -16.93
CA LEU A 20 -5.29 -25.41 -15.97
C LEU A 20 -4.80 -25.13 -14.54
N HIS A 21 -3.63 -25.67 -14.16
CA HIS A 21 -3.00 -25.37 -12.88
C HIS A 21 -2.64 -23.91 -12.77
N GLU A 22 -2.04 -23.30 -13.77
CA GLU A 22 -1.73 -21.87 -13.80
C GLU A 22 -2.99 -21.01 -13.64
N LYS A 23 -4.07 -21.34 -14.33
CA LYS A 23 -5.36 -20.66 -14.20
C LYS A 23 -6.00 -20.83 -12.82
N LEU A 24 -5.87 -22.02 -12.22
CA LEU A 24 -6.36 -22.28 -10.88
C LEU A 24 -5.56 -21.50 -9.84
N GLU A 25 -4.23 -21.46 -9.95
CA GLU A 25 -3.36 -20.67 -9.08
C GLU A 25 -3.66 -19.15 -9.22
N GLU A 26 -3.85 -18.66 -10.44
CA GLU A 26 -4.25 -17.27 -10.69
C GLU A 26 -5.63 -16.95 -10.08
N MET A 27 -6.59 -17.86 -10.20
CA MET A 27 -7.90 -17.71 -9.59
C MET A 27 -7.83 -17.73 -8.06
N VAL A 28 -7.07 -18.65 -7.45
CA VAL A 28 -6.87 -18.74 -6.00
C VAL A 28 -6.19 -17.47 -5.50
N ALA A 29 -5.11 -17.04 -6.12
CA ALA A 29 -4.42 -15.80 -5.77
C ALA A 29 -5.34 -14.58 -5.86
N THR A 30 -6.20 -14.52 -6.87
CA THR A 30 -7.18 -13.41 -7.05
C THR A 30 -8.28 -13.44 -5.99
N VAL A 31 -8.69 -14.61 -5.54
CA VAL A 31 -9.71 -14.77 -4.50
C VAL A 31 -9.12 -14.45 -3.13
N ASP A 32 -7.91 -14.93 -2.84
CA ASP A 32 -7.25 -14.73 -1.54
C ASP A 32 -6.80 -13.29 -1.32
N THR A 33 -6.27 -12.62 -2.35
CA THR A 33 -5.80 -11.23 -2.22
C THR A 33 -6.89 -10.18 -2.37
N GLY A 34 -8.03 -10.53 -2.94
CA GLY A 34 -9.12 -9.58 -3.21
C GLY A 34 -8.80 -8.50 -4.26
N VAL A 35 -7.65 -8.57 -4.92
CA VAL A 35 -7.20 -7.62 -5.94
C VAL A 35 -7.99 -7.76 -7.23
N ARG A 36 -8.18 -6.66 -7.96
CA ARG A 36 -8.81 -6.65 -9.29
C ARG A 36 -7.90 -7.29 -10.34
N ASN A 37 -8.50 -8.11 -11.22
CA ASN A 37 -7.81 -8.63 -12.41
C ASN A 37 -8.04 -7.67 -13.59
N LEU A 38 -7.13 -6.72 -13.76
CA LEU A 38 -7.24 -5.65 -14.76
C LEU A 38 -6.45 -6.01 -16.02
N ARG A 39 -7.14 -6.44 -17.08
CA ARG A 39 -6.54 -6.75 -18.41
C ARG A 39 -6.54 -5.56 -19.38
N SER A 40 -7.02 -4.37 -18.96
CA SER A 40 -7.14 -3.16 -19.79
C SER A 40 -6.01 -2.16 -19.52
N TRP A 41 -6.09 -0.97 -20.14
CA TRP A 41 -5.19 0.15 -19.87
C TRP A 41 -5.02 0.45 -18.36
N ALA A 42 -6.08 0.21 -17.56
CA ALA A 42 -6.00 0.37 -16.10
C ALA A 42 -5.00 -0.60 -15.45
N GLY A 43 -4.81 -1.81 -15.99
CA GLY A 43 -3.78 -2.73 -15.58
C GLY A 43 -2.37 -2.19 -15.87
N TRP A 44 -2.16 -1.59 -17.03
CA TRP A 44 -0.90 -0.92 -17.35
C TRP A 44 -0.58 0.23 -16.38
N VAL A 45 -1.59 1.06 -16.04
CA VAL A 45 -1.42 2.12 -15.05
C VAL A 45 -1.06 1.53 -13.68
N LEU A 46 -1.79 0.49 -13.22
CA LEU A 46 -1.50 -0.18 -11.96
C LEU A 46 -0.05 -0.67 -11.91
N THR A 47 0.39 -1.40 -12.95
CA THR A 47 1.76 -1.92 -13.05
C THR A 47 2.79 -0.80 -13.09
N SER A 48 2.55 0.24 -13.89
CA SER A 48 3.48 1.38 -14.02
C SER A 48 3.62 2.14 -12.71
N VAL A 49 2.52 2.39 -11.99
CA VAL A 49 2.55 3.08 -10.70
C VAL A 49 3.23 2.22 -9.64
N SER A 50 2.97 0.91 -9.61
CA SER A 50 3.64 -0.03 -8.70
C SER A 50 5.15 -0.10 -8.97
N LEU A 51 5.55 -0.11 -10.24
CA LEU A 51 6.96 -0.08 -10.64
C LEU A 51 7.61 1.26 -10.25
N ALA A 52 6.92 2.38 -10.51
CA ALA A 52 7.40 3.70 -10.12
C ALA A 52 7.60 3.80 -8.60
N TRP A 53 6.67 3.24 -7.81
CA TRP A 53 6.81 3.18 -6.36
C TRP A 53 8.03 2.34 -5.93
N SER A 54 8.23 1.17 -6.54
CA SER A 54 9.39 0.32 -6.24
C SER A 54 10.71 1.00 -6.60
N LEU A 55 10.78 1.64 -7.77
CA LEU A 55 11.95 2.41 -8.19
C LEU A 55 12.21 3.62 -7.29
N PHE A 56 11.16 4.32 -6.87
CA PHE A 56 11.24 5.43 -5.93
C PHE A 56 11.85 4.99 -4.59
N GLN A 57 11.41 3.84 -4.06
CA GLN A 57 11.94 3.30 -2.81
C GLN A 57 13.39 2.85 -2.94
N LEU A 58 13.77 2.21 -4.04
CA LEU A 58 15.15 1.85 -4.32
C LEU A 58 16.02 3.09 -4.48
N TRP A 59 15.50 4.14 -5.14
CA TRP A 59 16.18 5.43 -5.25
C TRP A 59 16.51 6.01 -3.88
N ILE A 60 15.52 6.10 -2.98
CA ILE A 60 15.71 6.67 -1.64
C ILE A 60 16.67 5.83 -0.80
N ALA A 61 16.64 4.50 -0.93
CA ALA A 61 17.52 3.61 -0.19
C ALA A 61 18.95 3.56 -0.70
N SER A 62 19.17 4.05 -1.91
CA SER A 62 20.48 4.06 -2.56
C SER A 62 21.30 5.31 -2.20
N PRO A 63 22.61 5.34 -2.47
CA PRO A 63 23.42 6.54 -2.32
C PRO A 63 23.19 7.60 -3.42
N PHE A 64 22.43 7.28 -4.48
CA PHE A 64 22.22 8.17 -5.63
C PHE A 64 21.64 9.55 -5.29
N PRO A 65 20.66 9.72 -4.37
CA PRO A 65 20.19 11.05 -4.00
C PRO A 65 21.28 11.96 -3.49
N TYR A 66 22.23 11.42 -2.72
CA TYR A 66 23.37 12.18 -2.19
C TYR A 66 24.41 12.52 -3.26
N MET A 67 24.62 11.61 -4.22
CA MET A 67 25.54 11.85 -5.36
C MET A 67 25.00 12.90 -6.33
N LEU A 68 23.69 13.03 -6.43
CA LEU A 68 23.02 13.96 -7.34
C LEU A 68 22.42 15.18 -6.60
N ALA A 69 22.86 15.43 -5.36
CA ALA A 69 22.35 16.53 -4.54
C ALA A 69 22.51 17.92 -5.18
N ASP A 70 23.53 18.10 -6.03
CA ASP A 70 23.75 19.34 -6.77
C ASP A 70 22.76 19.57 -7.92
N LEU A 71 22.13 18.49 -8.41
CA LEU A 71 21.18 18.52 -9.53
C LEU A 71 19.72 18.39 -9.09
N ILE A 72 19.47 17.61 -8.03
CA ILE A 72 18.13 17.27 -7.54
C ILE A 72 18.08 17.58 -6.05
N PRO A 73 17.10 18.40 -5.58
CA PRO A 73 16.97 18.69 -4.16
C PRO A 73 16.75 17.40 -3.36
N LEU A 74 17.47 17.28 -2.25
CA LEU A 74 17.34 16.14 -1.34
C LEU A 74 15.93 16.10 -0.75
N LEU A 75 15.29 14.97 -0.90
CA LEU A 75 13.99 14.70 -0.29
C LEU A 75 14.17 14.47 1.21
N ASN A 76 13.51 15.28 2.03
CA ASN A 76 13.46 15.07 3.47
C ASN A 76 12.49 13.94 3.84
N SER A 77 12.47 13.54 5.13
CA SER A 77 11.61 12.46 5.61
C SER A 77 10.11 12.73 5.39
N THR A 78 9.68 13.98 5.41
CA THR A 78 8.29 14.36 5.13
C THR A 78 7.92 14.08 3.68
N HIS A 79 8.77 14.45 2.73
CA HIS A 79 8.55 14.22 1.31
C HIS A 79 8.50 12.73 0.98
N THR A 80 9.43 11.94 1.55
CA THR A 80 9.50 10.49 1.29
C THR A 80 8.30 9.75 1.85
N ARG A 81 7.88 10.06 3.08
CA ARG A 81 6.69 9.47 3.71
C ARG A 81 5.41 9.87 2.98
N SER A 82 5.30 11.14 2.60
CA SER A 82 4.16 11.68 1.87
C SER A 82 3.99 11.02 0.50
N ALA A 83 5.07 10.89 -0.28
CA ALA A 83 5.06 10.19 -1.56
C ALA A 83 4.69 8.71 -1.40
N HIS A 84 5.32 8.02 -0.43
CA HIS A 84 5.01 6.63 -0.13
C HIS A 84 3.53 6.40 0.19
N LEU A 85 2.95 7.23 1.07
CA LEU A 85 1.53 7.17 1.42
C LEU A 85 0.64 7.49 0.20
N GLY A 86 1.04 8.45 -0.62
CA GLY A 86 0.33 8.79 -1.86
C GLY A 86 0.25 7.60 -2.81
N PHE A 87 1.37 6.90 -3.06
CA PHE A 87 1.38 5.66 -3.85
C PHE A 87 0.48 4.59 -3.23
N ALA A 88 0.56 4.38 -1.92
CA ALA A 88 -0.24 3.38 -1.21
C ALA A 88 -1.74 3.66 -1.34
N ILE A 89 -2.19 4.89 -1.11
CA ILE A 89 -3.59 5.30 -1.24
C ILE A 89 -4.06 5.12 -2.69
N PHE A 90 -3.31 5.63 -3.66
CA PHE A 90 -3.68 5.50 -5.07
C PHE A 90 -3.87 4.03 -5.47
N LEU A 91 -2.88 3.21 -5.17
CA LEU A 91 -2.93 1.78 -5.49
C LEU A 91 -4.05 1.06 -4.74
N ALA A 92 -4.33 1.42 -3.49
CA ALA A 92 -5.43 0.84 -2.74
C ALA A 92 -6.79 1.08 -3.41
N PHE A 93 -7.05 2.28 -3.96
CA PHE A 93 -8.29 2.57 -4.67
C PHE A 93 -8.38 1.91 -6.05
N VAL A 94 -7.27 1.83 -6.78
CA VAL A 94 -7.24 1.23 -8.12
C VAL A 94 -7.26 -0.29 -8.06
N ALA A 95 -6.45 -0.90 -7.17
CA ALA A 95 -6.29 -2.34 -7.07
C ALA A 95 -7.46 -3.03 -6.35
N PHE A 96 -8.03 -2.41 -5.31
CA PHE A 96 -9.06 -3.04 -4.49
C PHE A 96 -10.46 -2.49 -4.79
N PRO A 97 -11.47 -3.35 -5.01
CA PRO A 97 -12.84 -2.92 -5.23
C PRO A 97 -13.47 -2.37 -3.95
N ALA A 98 -14.37 -1.38 -4.07
CA ALA A 98 -15.05 -0.78 -2.93
C ALA A 98 -15.95 -1.79 -2.18
N LEU A 99 -16.62 -2.67 -2.92
CA LEU A 99 -17.55 -3.70 -2.40
C LEU A 99 -17.29 -5.04 -3.08
N LYS A 100 -17.66 -6.14 -2.43
CA LYS A 100 -17.57 -7.49 -3.00
C LYS A 100 -18.34 -7.65 -4.32
N ARG A 101 -19.36 -6.82 -4.55
CA ARG A 101 -20.18 -6.79 -5.78
C ARG A 101 -19.63 -5.87 -6.86
N SER A 102 -18.59 -5.06 -6.57
CA SER A 102 -17.99 -4.16 -7.56
C SER A 102 -17.29 -4.95 -8.67
N PRO A 103 -17.28 -4.42 -9.92
CA PRO A 103 -16.62 -5.09 -11.04
C PRO A 103 -15.14 -5.27 -10.76
N ARG A 104 -14.62 -6.49 -10.97
CA ARG A 104 -13.21 -6.83 -10.76
C ARG A 104 -12.35 -6.63 -12.01
N THR A 105 -12.96 -6.48 -13.18
CA THR A 105 -12.27 -6.33 -14.48
C THR A 105 -12.08 -4.88 -14.92
N LYS A 106 -12.75 -3.93 -14.29
CA LYS A 106 -12.71 -2.50 -14.63
C LYS A 106 -12.61 -1.67 -13.34
N VAL A 107 -11.94 -0.53 -13.44
CA VAL A 107 -11.90 0.48 -12.37
C VAL A 107 -12.98 1.52 -12.64
N PRO A 108 -13.97 1.70 -11.76
CA PRO A 108 -14.97 2.75 -11.87
C PRO A 108 -14.32 4.14 -11.83
N MET A 109 -14.90 5.13 -12.50
CA MET A 109 -14.40 6.51 -12.50
C MET A 109 -14.29 7.11 -11.09
N GLN A 110 -15.18 6.71 -10.18
CA GLN A 110 -15.15 7.11 -8.78
C GLN A 110 -13.84 6.72 -8.09
N ASP A 111 -13.31 5.51 -8.36
CA ASP A 111 -12.09 5.02 -7.72
C ASP A 111 -10.85 5.77 -8.20
N TRP A 112 -10.84 6.22 -9.46
CA TRP A 112 -9.82 7.12 -9.99
C TRP A 112 -9.83 8.47 -9.28
N ILE A 113 -11.02 9.09 -9.15
CA ILE A 113 -11.18 10.36 -8.45
C ILE A 113 -10.76 10.24 -7.00
N PHE A 114 -11.21 9.19 -6.30
CA PHE A 114 -10.87 8.97 -4.90
C PHE A 114 -9.37 8.70 -4.69
N GLY A 115 -8.77 7.88 -5.55
CA GLY A 115 -7.34 7.63 -5.52
C GLY A 115 -6.53 8.90 -5.73
N LEU A 116 -6.86 9.72 -6.73
CA LEU A 116 -6.19 10.98 -7.00
C LEU A 116 -6.39 11.99 -5.88
N THR A 117 -7.61 12.13 -5.36
CA THR A 117 -7.90 13.06 -4.26
C THR A 117 -7.15 12.67 -2.99
N GLY A 118 -7.19 11.38 -2.62
CA GLY A 118 -6.47 10.88 -1.45
C GLY A 118 -4.96 11.07 -1.58
N THR A 119 -4.40 10.81 -2.77
CA THR A 119 -2.98 11.06 -3.07
C THR A 119 -2.64 12.55 -2.96
N SER A 120 -3.47 13.43 -3.49
CA SER A 120 -3.27 14.88 -3.38
C SER A 120 -3.28 15.36 -1.92
N CYS A 121 -4.18 14.81 -1.10
CA CYS A 121 -4.21 15.07 0.34
C CYS A 121 -2.94 14.57 1.05
N ALA A 122 -2.41 13.41 0.65
CA ALA A 122 -1.16 12.89 1.20
C ALA A 122 0.06 13.74 0.80
N LEU A 123 0.10 14.22 -0.44
CA LEU A 123 1.19 15.06 -0.93
C LEU A 123 1.14 16.50 -0.39
N TYR A 124 0.00 16.93 0.14
CA TYR A 124 -0.18 18.28 0.66
C TYR A 124 0.87 18.67 1.71
N ILE A 125 1.16 17.77 2.66
CA ILE A 125 2.14 18.05 3.73
C ILE A 125 3.56 18.24 3.15
N ALA A 126 3.91 17.53 2.07
CA ALA A 126 5.20 17.70 1.42
C ALA A 126 5.28 19.05 0.67
N VAL A 127 4.24 19.38 -0.10
CA VAL A 127 4.22 20.60 -0.92
C VAL A 127 4.19 21.86 -0.05
N PHE A 128 3.47 21.84 1.07
CA PHE A 128 3.32 22.97 1.98
C PHE A 128 4.14 22.84 3.26
N SER A 129 5.17 21.98 3.27
CA SER A 129 6.01 21.72 4.45
C SER A 129 6.55 22.99 5.11
N ASP A 130 7.08 23.94 4.32
CA ASP A 130 7.68 25.17 4.82
C ASP A 130 6.63 26.09 5.45
N GLN A 131 5.45 26.18 4.82
CA GLN A 131 4.36 27.00 5.35
C GLN A 131 3.77 26.40 6.64
N LEU A 132 3.65 25.09 6.71
CA LEU A 132 3.18 24.38 7.89
C LEU A 132 4.19 24.50 9.05
N ALA A 133 5.48 24.49 8.75
CA ALA A 133 6.54 24.68 9.74
C ALA A 133 6.52 26.08 10.39
N LEU A 134 6.04 27.12 9.67
CA LEU A 134 5.90 28.48 10.19
C LEU A 134 4.71 28.67 11.14
N ARG A 135 3.77 27.71 11.18
CA ARG A 135 2.52 27.78 11.98
C ARG A 135 2.18 26.47 12.69
N PRO A 136 3.11 25.92 13.50
CA PRO A 136 2.89 24.64 14.16
C PRO A 136 1.70 24.72 15.12
N GLY A 137 0.75 23.77 14.99
CA GLY A 137 -0.45 23.71 15.81
C GLY A 137 -1.52 24.78 15.54
N LEU A 138 -1.31 25.66 14.57
CA LEU A 138 -2.26 26.73 14.14
C LEU A 138 -2.69 26.51 12.69
N PRO A 139 -3.44 25.42 12.38
CA PRO A 139 -3.90 25.15 11.04
C PRO A 139 -4.93 26.18 10.58
N ILE A 140 -4.86 26.54 9.31
CA ILE A 140 -5.89 27.33 8.64
C ILE A 140 -7.01 26.43 8.12
N THR A 141 -8.14 27.04 7.73
CA THR A 141 -9.31 26.28 7.24
C THR A 141 -8.99 25.28 6.11
N PRO A 142 -8.20 25.60 5.07
CA PRO A 142 -7.80 24.64 4.06
C PRO A 142 -7.04 23.44 4.62
N ASP A 143 -6.14 23.64 5.58
CA ASP A 143 -5.38 22.56 6.22
C ASP A 143 -6.32 21.57 6.91
N LEU A 144 -7.35 22.06 7.61
CA LEU A 144 -8.34 21.23 8.30
C LEU A 144 -9.21 20.43 7.33
N ILE A 145 -9.63 21.06 6.23
CA ILE A 145 -10.44 20.39 5.20
C ILE A 145 -9.63 19.27 4.56
N ILE A 146 -8.39 19.54 4.15
CA ILE A 146 -7.52 18.56 3.50
C ILE A 146 -7.18 17.42 4.46
N SER A 147 -6.91 17.74 5.74
CA SER A 147 -6.63 16.72 6.76
C SER A 147 -7.84 15.81 7.00
N GLY A 148 -9.03 16.38 7.10
CA GLY A 148 -10.26 15.61 7.28
C GLY A 148 -10.56 14.70 6.09
N ILE A 149 -10.46 15.24 4.87
CA ILE A 149 -10.64 14.47 3.63
C ILE A 149 -9.58 13.37 3.52
N GLY A 150 -8.30 13.70 3.76
CA GLY A 150 -7.19 12.75 3.71
C GLY A 150 -7.38 11.59 4.69
N LEU A 151 -7.80 11.88 5.92
CA LEU A 151 -8.07 10.85 6.93
C LEU A 151 -9.23 9.94 6.53
N VAL A 152 -10.31 10.48 5.96
CA VAL A 152 -11.45 9.69 5.45
C VAL A 152 -11.01 8.77 4.31
N PHE A 153 -10.23 9.28 3.34
CA PHE A 153 -9.72 8.45 2.26
C PHE A 153 -8.71 7.40 2.74
N LEU A 154 -7.90 7.70 3.74
CA LEU A 154 -7.00 6.74 4.35
C LEU A 154 -7.78 5.60 5.04
N LEU A 155 -8.83 5.91 5.79
CA LEU A 155 -9.71 4.90 6.40
C LEU A 155 -10.41 4.04 5.34
N GLU A 156 -10.89 4.66 4.26
CA GLU A 156 -11.49 3.91 3.15
C GLU A 156 -10.47 3.04 2.42
N ALA A 157 -9.24 3.52 2.19
CA ALA A 157 -8.14 2.73 1.63
C ALA A 157 -7.80 1.52 2.53
N THR A 158 -7.73 1.75 3.84
CA THR A 158 -7.52 0.70 4.85
C THR A 158 -8.63 -0.35 4.82
N ARG A 159 -9.90 0.09 4.74
CA ARG A 159 -11.04 -0.81 4.62
C ARG A 159 -10.96 -1.69 3.37
N ARG A 160 -10.52 -1.14 2.25
CA ARG A 160 -10.40 -1.86 0.97
C ARG A 160 -9.26 -2.86 0.97
N ALA A 161 -8.09 -2.46 1.46
CA ALA A 161 -6.89 -3.27 1.42
C ALA A 161 -6.78 -4.29 2.56
N LEU A 162 -7.15 -3.90 3.78
CA LEU A 162 -7.01 -4.70 5.01
C LEU A 162 -8.33 -5.23 5.57
N GLY A 163 -9.45 -4.74 5.02
CA GLY A 163 -10.78 -5.17 5.45
C GLY A 163 -11.38 -4.35 6.61
N LEU A 164 -12.62 -4.70 6.95
CA LEU A 164 -13.40 -4.01 7.99
C LEU A 164 -12.76 -4.04 9.39
N PRO A 165 -12.16 -5.14 9.87
CA PRO A 165 -11.65 -5.20 11.24
C PRO A 165 -10.62 -4.11 11.52
N MET A 166 -9.66 -3.88 10.63
CA MET A 166 -8.63 -2.86 10.81
C MET A 166 -9.20 -1.45 10.77
N MET A 167 -10.18 -1.20 9.89
CA MET A 167 -10.88 0.08 9.85
C MET A 167 -11.65 0.33 11.15
N CYS A 168 -12.33 -0.68 11.71
CA CYS A 168 -13.06 -0.56 12.96
C CYS A 168 -12.13 -0.25 14.15
N VAL A 169 -10.98 -0.90 14.22
CA VAL A 169 -9.94 -0.59 15.22
C VAL A 169 -9.46 0.85 15.09
N ALA A 170 -9.15 1.30 13.87
CA ALA A 170 -8.73 2.68 13.64
C ALA A 170 -9.82 3.70 14.02
N LEU A 171 -11.10 3.42 13.69
CA LEU A 171 -12.23 4.26 14.08
C LEU A 171 -12.46 4.28 15.59
N LEU A 172 -12.25 3.17 16.28
CA LEU A 172 -12.36 3.10 17.73
C LEU A 172 -11.33 4.03 18.39
N PHE A 173 -10.06 3.94 17.98
CA PHE A 173 -9.02 4.82 18.51
C PHE A 173 -9.24 6.28 18.13
N LEU A 174 -9.70 6.55 16.90
CA LEU A 174 -10.02 7.90 16.48
C LEU A 174 -11.20 8.47 17.28
N SER A 175 -12.21 7.67 17.57
CA SER A 175 -13.33 8.07 18.42
C SER A 175 -12.85 8.37 19.85
N TYR A 176 -11.94 7.56 20.38
CA TYR A 176 -11.34 7.81 21.69
C TYR A 176 -10.56 9.13 21.74
N VAL A 177 -9.92 9.56 20.66
CA VAL A 177 -9.27 10.88 20.58
C VAL A 177 -10.26 12.01 20.83
N PHE A 178 -11.50 11.90 20.34
CA PHE A 178 -12.52 12.95 20.52
C PHE A 178 -13.34 12.81 21.82
N PHE A 179 -13.65 11.57 22.18
CA PHE A 179 -14.61 11.24 23.28
C PHE A 179 -13.91 10.66 24.51
N GLY A 180 -12.63 10.93 24.70
CA GLY A 180 -11.85 10.40 25.82
C GLY A 180 -12.37 10.78 27.22
N GLU A 181 -13.13 11.87 27.32
CA GLU A 181 -13.76 12.31 28.59
C GLU A 181 -14.87 11.37 29.07
N TYR A 182 -15.49 10.61 28.15
CA TYR A 182 -16.52 9.63 28.47
C TYR A 182 -15.95 8.22 28.74
N ALA A 183 -14.64 8.08 28.68
CA ALA A 183 -13.98 6.80 28.97
C ALA A 183 -13.96 6.51 30.48
N PRO A 184 -13.79 5.24 30.90
CA PRO A 184 -13.61 4.90 32.31
C PRO A 184 -12.44 5.67 32.95
N ASP A 185 -12.55 6.00 34.22
CA ASP A 185 -11.60 6.88 34.95
C ASP A 185 -10.13 6.49 34.78
N ILE A 186 -9.82 5.21 34.64
CA ILE A 186 -8.44 4.69 34.46
C ILE A 186 -7.80 5.16 33.14
N ILE A 187 -8.62 5.38 32.10
CA ILE A 187 -8.17 5.77 30.75
C ILE A 187 -8.82 7.08 30.30
N ALA A 188 -9.56 7.76 31.17
CA ALA A 188 -10.19 9.03 30.86
C ALA A 188 -9.16 10.11 30.55
N TRP A 189 -9.43 10.93 29.52
CA TRP A 189 -8.63 12.09 29.17
C TRP A 189 -9.52 13.19 28.60
N GLN A 190 -9.02 14.42 28.55
CA GLN A 190 -9.77 15.62 28.18
C GLN A 190 -10.47 15.59 26.80
N GLY A 191 -10.10 14.64 25.91
CA GLY A 191 -10.48 14.71 24.51
C GLY A 191 -9.71 15.79 23.73
N ALA A 192 -9.74 15.73 22.42
CA ALA A 192 -9.15 16.72 21.54
C ALA A 192 -10.21 17.47 20.76
N SER A 193 -10.03 18.80 20.57
CA SER A 193 -10.80 19.54 19.59
C SER A 193 -10.50 19.05 18.19
N PHE A 194 -11.46 19.22 17.27
CA PHE A 194 -11.28 18.81 15.86
C PHE A 194 -9.99 19.40 15.26
N GLN A 195 -9.73 20.68 15.51
CA GLN A 195 -8.55 21.37 15.02
C GLN A 195 -7.25 20.72 15.54
N LYS A 196 -7.18 20.40 16.83
CA LYS A 196 -6.01 19.76 17.45
C LYS A 196 -5.83 18.34 16.94
N ALA A 197 -6.90 17.57 16.82
CA ALA A 197 -6.86 16.21 16.31
C ALA A 197 -6.39 16.17 14.85
N MET A 198 -6.95 16.99 13.96
CA MET A 198 -6.55 17.05 12.55
C MET A 198 -5.12 17.53 12.38
N SER A 199 -4.71 18.56 13.13
CA SER A 199 -3.34 19.04 13.11
C SER A 199 -2.34 17.92 13.50
N HIS A 200 -2.58 17.23 14.59
CA HIS A 200 -1.71 16.15 15.06
C HIS A 200 -1.73 14.93 14.12
N MET A 201 -2.91 14.51 13.66
CA MET A 201 -3.04 13.28 12.87
C MET A 201 -2.50 13.43 11.45
N TRP A 202 -2.65 14.60 10.80
CA TRP A 202 -2.34 14.74 9.37
C TRP A 202 -1.24 15.75 9.05
N LEU A 203 -1.10 16.84 9.83
CA LEU A 203 -0.19 17.95 9.47
C LEU A 203 1.18 17.86 10.14
N THR A 204 1.41 16.86 10.99
CA THR A 204 2.68 16.64 11.68
C THR A 204 3.27 15.28 11.35
N GLN A 205 4.53 15.06 11.74
CA GLN A 205 5.20 13.77 11.65
C GLN A 205 4.94 12.85 12.86
N GLU A 206 3.91 13.11 13.64
CA GLU A 206 3.58 12.34 14.86
C GLU A 206 2.38 11.40 14.65
N GLY A 207 1.39 11.82 13.85
CA GLY A 207 0.21 11.03 13.52
C GLY A 207 0.44 10.04 12.38
N VAL A 208 -0.32 10.20 11.30
CA VAL A 208 -0.26 9.32 10.11
C VAL A 208 1.13 9.28 9.49
N PHE A 209 1.81 10.44 9.42
CA PHE A 209 3.16 10.56 8.88
C PHE A 209 4.26 10.25 9.92
N GLY A 210 3.91 9.61 11.03
CA GLY A 210 4.78 9.31 12.15
C GLY A 210 5.74 8.15 11.91
N ILE A 211 6.20 7.58 13.03
CA ILE A 211 7.22 6.52 13.06
C ILE A 211 6.76 5.29 12.25
N GLY A 212 5.49 4.87 12.38
CA GLY A 212 4.96 3.70 11.66
C GLY A 212 5.12 3.82 10.14
N LEU A 213 4.72 4.96 9.57
CA LEU A 213 4.91 5.21 8.13
C LEU A 213 6.40 5.36 7.78
N GLY A 214 7.21 5.95 8.67
CA GLY A 214 8.66 6.06 8.49
C GLY A 214 9.36 4.70 8.40
N VAL A 215 8.99 3.75 9.25
CA VAL A 215 9.50 2.37 9.20
C VAL A 215 9.02 1.65 7.95
N SER A 216 7.75 1.85 7.56
CA SER A 216 7.20 1.30 6.31
C SER A 216 7.98 1.80 5.10
N THR A 217 8.24 3.11 5.03
CA THR A 217 8.97 3.74 3.94
C THR A 217 10.44 3.33 3.90
N GLY A 218 11.09 3.17 5.06
CA GLY A 218 12.51 2.87 5.13
C GLY A 218 12.84 1.39 4.98
N PHE A 219 12.25 0.54 5.80
CA PHE A 219 12.67 -0.85 5.95
C PHE A 219 11.67 -1.86 5.41
N ILE A 220 10.38 -1.76 5.81
CA ILE A 220 9.41 -2.82 5.52
C ILE A 220 9.21 -2.98 4.02
N PHE A 221 9.07 -1.88 3.29
CA PHE A 221 8.88 -1.95 1.83
C PHE A 221 10.04 -2.65 1.13
N LEU A 222 11.28 -2.33 1.52
CA LEU A 222 12.48 -2.94 0.94
C LEU A 222 12.57 -4.44 1.27
N PHE A 223 12.22 -4.84 2.49
CA PHE A 223 12.17 -6.26 2.85
C PHE A 223 11.12 -7.03 2.06
N VAL A 224 9.93 -6.45 1.88
CA VAL A 224 8.86 -7.05 1.07
C VAL A 224 9.29 -7.15 -0.40
N LEU A 225 9.88 -6.09 -0.95
CA LEU A 225 10.40 -6.08 -2.32
C LEU A 225 11.49 -7.14 -2.50
N PHE A 226 12.43 -7.22 -1.57
CA PHE A 226 13.50 -8.22 -1.59
C PHE A 226 12.95 -9.64 -1.49
N GLY A 227 11.98 -9.87 -0.60
CA GLY A 227 11.28 -11.16 -0.47
C GLY A 227 10.61 -11.57 -1.77
N ALA A 228 9.89 -10.66 -2.43
CA ALA A 228 9.26 -10.92 -3.71
C ALA A 228 10.27 -11.22 -4.83
N LEU A 229 11.42 -10.54 -4.83
CA LEU A 229 12.50 -10.83 -5.78
C LEU A 229 13.12 -12.21 -5.54
N LEU A 230 13.35 -12.58 -4.27
CA LEU A 230 13.86 -13.91 -3.91
C LEU A 230 12.88 -15.02 -4.31
N GLU A 231 11.59 -14.80 -4.10
CA GLU A 231 10.55 -15.77 -4.51
C GLU A 231 10.59 -15.98 -6.02
N LYS A 232 10.62 -14.91 -6.81
CA LYS A 232 10.73 -15.00 -8.28
C LYS A 232 12.06 -15.59 -8.76
N ALA A 233 13.15 -15.40 -7.99
CA ALA A 233 14.44 -16.03 -8.26
C ALA A 233 14.47 -17.54 -7.92
N GLY A 234 13.39 -18.11 -7.36
CA GLY A 234 13.30 -19.53 -7.01
C GLY A 234 13.92 -19.91 -5.67
N ALA A 235 14.21 -18.93 -4.82
CA ALA A 235 14.83 -19.17 -3.51
C ALA A 235 13.99 -20.11 -2.63
N GLY A 236 12.65 -20.02 -2.69
CA GLY A 236 11.75 -20.91 -1.97
C GLY A 236 11.99 -22.39 -2.31
N ASN A 237 12.05 -22.70 -3.60
CA ASN A 237 12.34 -24.06 -4.09
C ASN A 237 13.74 -24.51 -3.70
N TYR A 238 14.73 -23.63 -3.79
CA TYR A 238 16.10 -23.93 -3.39
C TYR A 238 16.19 -24.28 -1.89
N PHE A 239 15.60 -23.47 -1.01
CA PHE A 239 15.61 -23.75 0.43
C PHE A 239 14.87 -25.04 0.77
N THR A 240 13.76 -25.32 0.11
CA THR A 240 13.02 -26.57 0.28
C THR A 240 13.86 -27.77 -0.13
N GLN A 241 14.52 -27.71 -1.29
CA GLN A 241 15.41 -28.79 -1.75
C GLN A 241 16.60 -29.01 -0.82
N VAL A 242 17.23 -27.93 -0.33
CA VAL A 242 18.33 -28.01 0.64
C VAL A 242 17.84 -28.66 1.95
N ALA A 243 16.67 -28.23 2.43
CA ALA A 243 16.09 -28.83 3.66
C ALA A 243 15.81 -30.31 3.49
N PHE A 244 15.25 -30.75 2.36
CA PHE A 244 15.06 -32.19 2.07
C PHE A 244 16.38 -32.91 1.91
N ALA A 245 17.40 -32.31 1.29
CA ALA A 245 18.71 -32.95 1.15
C ALA A 245 19.42 -33.16 2.50
N LEU A 246 19.23 -32.22 3.44
CA LEU A 246 19.86 -32.29 4.76
C LEU A 246 19.07 -33.14 5.78
N LEU A 247 17.74 -33.10 5.72
CA LEU A 247 16.86 -33.71 6.73
C LEU A 247 16.11 -34.93 6.19
N GLY A 248 16.01 -35.11 4.88
CA GLY A 248 15.27 -36.22 4.24
C GLY A 248 15.89 -37.61 4.38
N HIS A 249 17.00 -37.73 5.12
CA HIS A 249 17.66 -38.99 5.40
C HIS A 249 17.23 -39.58 6.74
N TYR A 250 16.35 -38.90 7.47
CA TYR A 250 15.71 -39.33 8.70
C TYR A 250 14.20 -39.45 8.46
#